data_273b451f7c2234f2e26170b34a42076d
#
_entry.id   273b451f7c2234f2e26170b34a42076d
#
_cell.length_a   1.000
_cell.length_b   1.000
_cell.length_c   1.000
_cell.angle_alpha   90.00
_cell.angle_beta   90.00
_cell.angle_gamma   90.00
#
_symmetry.space_group_name_H-M   'P 1'
#
loop_
_entity.id
_entity.type
_entity.pdbx_description
1 polymer ?
#
loop_
_entity_poly.entity_id
_entity_poly.type
_entity_poly.pdbx_seq_one_letter_code
_entity_poly.pdbx_strand_id
1 'polypeptide(L)'
;MYRVVIVDDEPIIVEGISRLVPWKKYECSVCACAYSGKEGLEVVRREKPDMIFSDISMPGLDGMKMIAGLKSEFPDMQISILTGFRDFDYCQEAIRLGVTRFLLKPSKLEELEEALSVMTSNLKERNILPEDSEHEENAAGSFIVRNALKYMEDHYSEKLTLSKVAEETFVSQWHLSKLLNRQEEKNFSEILN
;
A
#
# COMPACT_ATOMS: atom_id res chain seq x y z
N MET A 1 2.32 8.16 19.55
CA MET A 1 1.26 8.77 18.73
C MET A 1 1.48 8.30 17.31
N TYR A 2 0.53 7.60 16.72
CA TYR A 2 0.66 6.99 15.41
C TYR A 2 0.53 8.03 14.29
N ARG A 3 1.34 7.89 13.26
CA ARG A 3 1.40 8.81 12.12
C ARG A 3 0.52 8.30 10.99
N VAL A 4 -0.35 9.16 10.47
CA VAL A 4 -1.33 8.81 9.44
C VAL A 4 -1.07 9.63 8.19
N VAL A 5 -1.12 8.99 7.02
CA VAL A 5 -1.15 9.66 5.71
C VAL A 5 -2.53 9.44 5.08
N ILE A 6 -3.05 10.47 4.42
CA ILE A 6 -4.31 10.40 3.66
C ILE A 6 -3.98 10.66 2.19
N VAL A 7 -4.47 9.78 1.31
CA VAL A 7 -4.23 9.85 -0.15
C VAL A 7 -5.56 9.75 -0.88
N ASP A 8 -5.94 10.80 -1.59
CA ASP A 8 -7.17 10.85 -2.38
C ASP A 8 -7.06 11.97 -3.41
N ASP A 9 -7.45 11.77 -4.65
CA ASP A 9 -7.38 12.80 -5.70
C ASP A 9 -8.47 13.87 -5.58
N GLU A 10 -9.43 13.66 -4.68
CA GLU A 10 -10.47 14.63 -4.31
C GLU A 10 -10.06 15.45 -3.07
N PRO A 11 -9.60 16.72 -3.20
CA PRO A 11 -9.15 17.52 -2.05
C PRO A 11 -10.19 17.66 -0.95
N ILE A 12 -11.47 17.69 -1.32
CA ILE A 12 -12.58 17.81 -0.37
C ILE A 12 -12.67 16.60 0.55
N ILE A 13 -12.37 15.39 0.04
CA ILE A 13 -12.34 14.16 0.82
C ILE A 13 -11.16 14.20 1.80
N VAL A 14 -9.97 14.54 1.31
CA VAL A 14 -8.75 14.68 2.15
C VAL A 14 -8.98 15.67 3.29
N GLU A 15 -9.49 16.88 2.98
CA GLU A 15 -9.78 17.88 3.99
C GLU A 15 -10.87 17.43 4.97
N GLY A 16 -11.93 16.79 4.45
CA GLY A 16 -13.02 16.27 5.26
C GLY A 16 -12.53 15.26 6.29
N ILE A 17 -11.82 14.22 5.84
CA ILE A 17 -11.26 13.18 6.72
C ILE A 17 -10.26 13.78 7.70
N SER A 18 -9.36 14.65 7.23
CA SER A 18 -8.33 15.26 8.08
C SER A 18 -8.91 16.07 9.24
N ARG A 19 -10.04 16.76 9.01
CA ARG A 19 -10.65 17.68 10.00
C ARG A 19 -11.72 17.03 10.86
N LEU A 20 -12.53 16.11 10.28
CA LEU A 20 -13.70 15.57 10.97
C LEU A 20 -13.36 14.38 11.87
N VAL A 21 -12.35 13.60 11.52
CA VAL A 21 -11.95 12.44 12.31
C VAL A 21 -11.26 12.89 13.60
N PRO A 22 -11.66 12.36 14.76
CA PRO A 22 -11.07 12.73 16.06
C PRO A 22 -9.75 11.97 16.31
N TRP A 23 -8.73 12.26 15.51
CA TRP A 23 -7.43 11.57 15.49
C TRP A 23 -6.82 11.37 16.88
N LYS A 24 -6.86 12.42 17.72
CA LYS A 24 -6.29 12.38 19.08
C LYS A 24 -6.94 11.34 19.99
N LYS A 25 -8.23 11.05 19.80
CA LYS A 25 -8.97 10.01 20.52
C LYS A 25 -8.34 8.61 20.32
N TYR A 26 -7.73 8.40 19.16
CA TYR A 26 -7.08 7.15 18.76
C TYR A 26 -5.55 7.21 18.83
N GLU A 27 -4.99 8.17 19.55
CA GLU A 27 -3.54 8.38 19.64
C GLU A 27 -2.87 8.57 18.27
N CYS A 28 -3.60 9.13 17.30
CA CYS A 28 -3.17 9.34 15.92
C CYS A 28 -2.96 10.82 15.59
N SER A 29 -2.19 11.09 14.55
CA SER A 29 -2.06 12.42 13.94
C SER A 29 -1.83 12.29 12.43
N VAL A 30 -2.51 13.13 11.64
CA VAL A 30 -2.23 13.24 10.20
C VAL A 30 -0.89 13.95 10.04
N CYS A 31 0.09 13.26 9.48
CA CYS A 31 1.43 13.81 9.26
C CYS A 31 1.60 14.36 7.84
N ALA A 32 0.85 13.86 6.88
CA ALA A 32 0.84 14.37 5.51
C ALA A 32 -0.42 13.94 4.77
N CYS A 33 -0.71 14.66 3.68
CA CYS A 33 -1.74 14.34 2.71
C CYS A 33 -1.11 14.30 1.32
N ALA A 34 -1.72 13.53 0.40
CA ALA A 34 -1.34 13.48 -1.00
C ALA A 34 -2.60 13.45 -1.87
N TYR A 35 -2.49 14.02 -3.07
CA TYR A 35 -3.61 14.20 -3.98
C TYR A 35 -3.46 13.40 -5.28
N SER A 36 -2.56 12.44 -5.28
CA SER A 36 -2.40 11.44 -6.32
C SER A 36 -1.67 10.21 -5.78
N GLY A 37 -1.83 9.07 -6.42
CA GLY A 37 -1.14 7.87 -5.98
C GLY A 37 0.38 7.96 -6.09
N LYS A 38 0.92 8.66 -7.10
CA LYS A 38 2.37 8.89 -7.21
C LYS A 38 2.89 9.72 -6.06
N GLU A 39 2.22 10.84 -5.74
CA GLU A 39 2.55 11.67 -4.59
C GLU A 39 2.41 10.87 -3.28
N GLY A 40 1.35 10.05 -3.16
CA GLY A 40 1.12 9.16 -2.02
C GLY A 40 2.29 8.22 -1.77
N LEU A 41 2.82 7.56 -2.80
CA LEU A 41 4.01 6.71 -2.69
C LEU A 41 5.24 7.48 -2.21
N GLU A 42 5.50 8.66 -2.77
CA GLU A 42 6.62 9.51 -2.37
C GLU A 42 6.49 9.97 -0.91
N VAL A 43 5.29 10.40 -0.53
CA VAL A 43 4.97 10.82 0.84
C VAL A 43 5.14 9.67 1.82
N VAL A 44 4.60 8.49 1.54
CA VAL A 44 4.73 7.32 2.42
C VAL A 44 6.18 6.93 2.62
N ARG A 45 6.98 6.88 1.55
CA ARG A 45 8.42 6.56 1.65
C ARG A 45 9.21 7.58 2.45
N ARG A 46 8.87 8.87 2.35
CA ARG A 46 9.51 9.95 3.10
C ARG A 46 9.09 9.95 4.57
N GLU A 47 7.78 9.89 4.82
CA GLU A 47 7.21 10.04 6.15
C GLU A 47 7.23 8.75 6.97
N LYS A 48 7.23 7.57 6.32
CA LYS A 48 7.14 6.24 6.94
C LYS A 48 6.02 6.19 7.98
N PRO A 49 4.75 6.42 7.58
CA PRO A 49 3.64 6.45 8.51
C PRO A 49 3.32 5.06 9.06
N ASP A 50 2.64 5.02 10.19
CA ASP A 50 2.12 3.79 10.77
C ASP A 50 0.84 3.34 10.06
N MET A 51 0.09 4.29 9.50
CA MET A 51 -1.21 4.07 8.87
C MET A 51 -1.39 4.91 7.61
N ILE A 52 -2.17 4.37 6.66
CA ILE A 52 -2.62 5.09 5.48
C ILE A 52 -4.12 4.89 5.26
N PHE A 53 -4.82 5.98 4.94
CA PHE A 53 -6.13 5.95 4.30
C PHE A 53 -5.94 6.35 2.84
N SER A 54 -6.30 5.47 1.90
CA SER A 54 -6.03 5.71 0.49
C SER A 54 -7.23 5.38 -0.38
N ASP A 55 -7.59 6.27 -1.29
CA ASP A 55 -8.35 5.87 -2.46
C ASP A 55 -7.50 4.96 -3.36
N ILE A 56 -8.15 4.04 -4.04
CA ILE A 56 -7.53 3.16 -5.05
C ILE A 56 -7.93 3.51 -6.48
N SER A 57 -8.93 4.38 -6.65
CA SER A 57 -9.53 4.71 -7.94
C SER A 57 -9.03 6.04 -8.49
N MET A 58 -7.74 6.32 -8.31
CA MET A 58 -7.12 7.57 -8.75
C MET A 58 -6.64 7.50 -10.20
N PRO A 59 -6.73 8.59 -10.99
CA PRO A 59 -6.26 8.62 -12.36
C PRO A 59 -4.76 8.29 -12.51
N GLY A 60 -4.43 7.48 -13.52
CA GLY A 60 -3.05 7.17 -13.88
C GLY A 60 -2.30 6.24 -12.96
N LEU A 61 -2.98 5.66 -11.96
CA LEU A 61 -2.39 4.70 -11.04
C LEU A 61 -3.29 3.48 -10.86
N ASP A 62 -2.69 2.30 -10.90
CA ASP A 62 -3.33 1.08 -10.42
C ASP A 62 -3.20 1.02 -8.88
N GLY A 63 -4.30 1.37 -8.21
CA GLY A 63 -4.32 1.45 -6.75
C GLY A 63 -3.97 0.13 -6.06
N MET A 64 -4.33 -1.01 -6.65
CA MET A 64 -3.99 -2.32 -6.07
C MET A 64 -2.50 -2.62 -6.16
N LYS A 65 -1.85 -2.27 -7.28
CA LYS A 65 -0.40 -2.37 -7.39
C LYS A 65 0.31 -1.45 -6.40
N MET A 66 -0.21 -0.23 -6.21
CA MET A 66 0.31 0.70 -5.20
C MET A 66 0.23 0.08 -3.80
N ILE A 67 -0.93 -0.44 -3.40
CA ILE A 67 -1.13 -1.08 -2.11
C ILE A 67 -0.21 -2.29 -1.92
N ALA A 68 -0.06 -3.12 -2.95
CA ALA A 68 0.88 -4.25 -2.93
C ALA A 68 2.33 -3.79 -2.73
N GLY A 69 2.75 -2.73 -3.45
CA GLY A 69 4.06 -2.11 -3.28
C GLY A 69 4.29 -1.62 -1.86
N LEU A 70 3.34 -0.88 -1.32
CA LEU A 70 3.41 -0.35 0.04
C LEU A 70 3.43 -1.46 1.09
N LYS A 71 2.58 -2.48 0.98
CA LYS A 71 2.56 -3.61 1.91
C LYS A 71 3.85 -4.43 1.86
N SER A 72 4.45 -4.57 0.70
CA SER A 72 5.73 -5.29 0.55
C SER A 72 6.91 -4.49 1.11
N GLU A 73 6.95 -3.16 0.92
CA GLU A 73 8.00 -2.29 1.45
C GLU A 73 7.82 -2.01 2.96
N PHE A 74 6.57 -1.93 3.42
CA PHE A 74 6.17 -1.58 4.80
C PHE A 74 5.14 -2.60 5.33
N PRO A 75 5.54 -3.83 5.65
CA PRO A 75 4.61 -4.92 6.00
C PRO A 75 3.76 -4.61 7.24
N ASP A 76 4.28 -3.83 8.17
CA ASP A 76 3.61 -3.48 9.42
C ASP A 76 2.62 -2.32 9.28
N MET A 77 2.75 -1.53 8.21
CA MET A 77 1.87 -0.39 7.98
C MET A 77 0.42 -0.84 7.82
N GLN A 78 -0.47 -0.22 8.59
CA GLN A 78 -1.90 -0.48 8.50
C GLN A 78 -2.50 0.30 7.33
N ILE A 79 -3.27 -0.38 6.48
CA ILE A 79 -3.87 0.21 5.28
C ILE A 79 -5.38 0.12 5.36
N SER A 80 -6.05 1.27 5.23
CA SER A 80 -7.50 1.36 5.01
C SER A 80 -7.76 1.94 3.62
N ILE A 81 -8.51 1.21 2.81
CA ILE A 81 -8.91 1.63 1.46
C ILE A 81 -10.23 2.38 1.54
N LEU A 82 -10.30 3.51 0.82
CA LEU A 82 -11.51 4.28 0.56
C LEU A 82 -11.82 4.18 -0.94
N THR A 83 -13.03 3.76 -1.33
CA THR A 83 -13.36 3.63 -2.75
C THR A 83 -14.83 3.86 -3.02
N GLY A 84 -15.13 4.45 -4.19
CA GLY A 84 -16.49 4.58 -4.69
C GLY A 84 -17.05 3.32 -5.38
N PHE A 85 -16.21 2.33 -5.63
CA PHE A 85 -16.57 1.14 -6.38
C PHE A 85 -16.83 -0.07 -5.47
N ARG A 86 -17.91 -0.79 -5.76
CA ARG A 86 -18.25 -2.09 -5.16
C ARG A 86 -17.80 -3.21 -6.11
N ASP A 87 -16.50 -3.36 -6.28
CA ASP A 87 -15.96 -4.45 -7.07
C ASP A 87 -15.48 -5.56 -6.14
N PHE A 88 -16.05 -6.75 -6.35
CA PHE A 88 -15.75 -7.91 -5.52
C PHE A 88 -14.30 -8.39 -5.69
N ASP A 89 -13.77 -8.29 -6.90
CA ASP A 89 -12.40 -8.72 -7.20
C ASP A 89 -11.38 -7.81 -6.50
N TYR A 90 -11.64 -6.50 -6.46
CA TYR A 90 -10.84 -5.56 -5.68
C TYR A 90 -10.87 -5.85 -4.17
N CYS A 91 -12.06 -6.19 -3.64
CA CYS A 91 -12.18 -6.56 -2.23
C CYS A 91 -11.39 -7.84 -1.91
N GLN A 92 -11.47 -8.87 -2.75
CA GLN A 92 -10.73 -10.11 -2.57
C GLN A 92 -9.21 -9.88 -2.60
N GLU A 93 -8.73 -9.11 -3.54
CA GLU A 93 -7.30 -8.82 -3.66
C GLU A 93 -6.80 -7.96 -2.48
N ALA A 94 -7.59 -6.97 -2.04
CA ALA A 94 -7.29 -6.19 -0.85
C ALA A 94 -7.12 -7.07 0.41
N ILE A 95 -8.01 -8.05 0.59
CA ILE A 95 -7.90 -9.01 1.70
C ILE A 95 -6.61 -9.84 1.58
N ARG A 96 -6.28 -10.35 0.40
CA ARG A 96 -5.04 -11.12 0.16
C ARG A 96 -3.79 -10.29 0.43
N LEU A 97 -3.83 -9.00 0.12
CA LEU A 97 -2.73 -8.07 0.38
C LEU A 97 -2.64 -7.64 1.86
N GLY A 98 -3.53 -8.10 2.72
CA GLY A 98 -3.54 -7.77 4.14
C GLY A 98 -3.95 -6.32 4.42
N VAL A 99 -4.87 -5.78 3.63
CA VAL A 99 -5.50 -4.49 3.90
C VAL A 99 -6.36 -4.61 5.15
N THR A 100 -6.23 -3.66 6.06
CA THR A 100 -6.91 -3.73 7.37
C THR A 100 -8.40 -3.46 7.26
N ARG A 101 -8.80 -2.51 6.43
CA ARG A 101 -10.20 -2.13 6.19
C ARG A 101 -10.44 -1.70 4.75
N PHE A 102 -11.66 -1.96 4.29
CA PHE A 102 -12.17 -1.53 2.99
C PHE A 102 -13.47 -0.75 3.24
N LEU A 103 -13.45 0.54 2.95
CA LEU A 103 -14.56 1.47 3.22
C LEU A 103 -15.12 2.00 1.90
N LEU A 104 -16.43 2.08 1.81
CA LEU A 104 -17.11 2.63 0.63
C LEU A 104 -17.35 4.13 0.79
N LYS A 105 -17.06 4.90 -0.26
CA LYS A 105 -17.44 6.31 -0.35
C LYS A 105 -18.95 6.44 -0.70
N PRO A 106 -19.68 7.35 -0.07
CA PRO A 106 -19.28 8.23 1.02
C PRO A 106 -19.18 7.48 2.35
N SER A 107 -18.01 7.49 2.98
CA SER A 107 -17.80 6.82 4.26
C SER A 107 -18.38 7.65 5.41
N LYS A 108 -19.06 6.98 6.33
CA LYS A 108 -19.55 7.60 7.55
C LYS A 108 -18.41 7.79 8.55
N LEU A 109 -18.54 8.79 9.43
CA LEU A 109 -17.52 9.06 10.46
C LEU A 109 -17.31 7.83 11.36
N GLU A 110 -18.37 7.13 11.71
CA GLU A 110 -18.33 5.93 12.54
C GLU A 110 -17.50 4.81 11.91
N GLU A 111 -17.59 4.65 10.57
CA GLU A 111 -16.81 3.64 9.83
C GLU A 111 -15.30 3.98 9.82
N LEU A 112 -14.98 5.27 9.70
CA LEU A 112 -13.59 5.76 9.79
C LEU A 112 -13.03 5.58 11.21
N GLU A 113 -13.84 5.86 12.23
CA GLU A 113 -13.45 5.66 13.64
C GLU A 113 -13.28 4.16 13.95
N GLU A 114 -14.13 3.29 13.43
CA GLU A 114 -13.97 1.84 13.57
C GLU A 114 -12.68 1.35 12.89
N ALA A 115 -12.40 1.83 11.67
CA ALA A 115 -11.15 1.50 10.99
C ALA A 115 -9.92 1.91 11.82
N LEU A 116 -9.91 3.12 12.36
CA LEU A 116 -8.85 3.60 13.24
C LEU A 116 -8.70 2.75 14.50
N SER A 117 -9.81 2.37 15.12
CA SER A 117 -9.79 1.51 16.32
C SER A 117 -9.11 0.17 16.04
N VAL A 118 -9.43 -0.46 14.91
CA VAL A 118 -8.80 -1.74 14.52
C VAL A 118 -7.33 -1.54 14.17
N MET A 119 -7.01 -0.52 13.36
CA MET A 119 -5.62 -0.25 12.97
C MET A 119 -4.72 0.04 14.18
N THR A 120 -5.21 0.81 15.15
CA THR A 120 -4.48 1.09 16.39
C THR A 120 -4.32 -0.14 17.27
N SER A 121 -5.35 -1.01 17.35
CA SER A 121 -5.25 -2.28 18.09
C SER A 121 -4.20 -3.19 17.50
N ASN A 122 -4.19 -3.35 16.16
CA ASN A 122 -3.20 -4.17 15.46
C ASN A 122 -1.77 -3.68 15.72
N LEU A 123 -1.54 -2.36 15.70
CA LEU A 123 -0.22 -1.79 15.98
C LEU A 123 0.19 -1.97 17.45
N LYS A 124 -0.75 -1.87 18.39
CA LYS A 124 -0.48 -2.12 19.80
C LYS A 124 -0.12 -3.57 20.08
N GLU A 125 -0.84 -4.52 19.49
CA GLU A 125 -0.57 -5.95 19.63
C GLU A 125 0.81 -6.32 19.08
N ARG A 126 1.19 -5.80 17.92
CA ARG A 126 2.53 -6.04 17.35
C ARG A 126 3.67 -5.52 18.22
N ASN A 127 3.49 -4.36 18.84
CA ASN A 127 4.50 -3.80 19.74
C ASN A 127 4.71 -4.64 21.03
N ILE A 128 3.83 -5.59 21.32
CA ILE A 128 3.89 -6.47 22.52
C ILE A 128 4.53 -7.82 22.20
N LEU A 129 4.46 -8.27 20.92
CA LEU A 129 5.02 -9.54 20.48
C LEU A 129 6.50 -9.38 20.09
N PRO A 130 7.41 -10.30 20.50
CA PRO A 130 8.80 -10.27 20.05
C PRO A 130 8.89 -10.50 18.53
N GLU A 131 9.93 -9.93 17.90
CA GLU A 131 10.17 -9.90 16.45
C GLU A 131 10.44 -11.27 15.78
N ASP A 132 10.22 -12.39 16.45
CA ASP A 132 10.54 -13.75 15.96
C ASP A 132 9.50 -14.37 15.01
N SER A 133 8.58 -13.60 14.46
CA SER A 133 7.76 -14.10 13.36
C SER A 133 8.54 -14.03 12.06
N GLU A 134 9.14 -15.14 11.64
CA GLU A 134 9.52 -15.38 10.26
C GLU A 134 8.35 -14.90 9.38
N HIS A 135 8.62 -13.90 8.55
CA HIS A 135 7.61 -13.32 7.68
C HIS A 135 7.01 -14.45 6.83
N GLU A 136 5.77 -14.82 7.12
CA GLU A 136 4.93 -15.61 6.23
C GLU A 136 5.13 -15.09 4.80
N GLU A 137 5.18 -16.00 3.85
CA GLU A 137 5.34 -15.66 2.42
C GLU A 137 4.47 -14.46 2.10
N ASN A 138 5.09 -13.29 1.98
CA ASN A 138 4.36 -12.05 1.91
C ASN A 138 3.58 -12.03 0.58
N ALA A 139 2.27 -12.25 0.63
CA ALA A 139 1.39 -12.29 -0.53
C ALA A 139 1.59 -11.06 -1.43
N ALA A 140 1.91 -9.92 -0.83
CA ALA A 140 2.25 -8.70 -1.53
C ALA A 140 3.55 -8.85 -2.35
N GLY A 141 4.58 -9.50 -1.80
CA GLY A 141 5.83 -9.76 -2.52
C GLY A 141 5.62 -10.67 -3.74
N SER A 142 4.86 -11.76 -3.56
CA SER A 142 4.53 -12.69 -4.65
C SER A 142 3.67 -12.03 -5.73
N PHE A 143 2.75 -11.14 -5.35
CA PHE A 143 1.98 -10.34 -6.30
C PHE A 143 2.87 -9.41 -7.13
N ILE A 144 3.84 -8.74 -6.51
CA ILE A 144 4.77 -7.85 -7.19
C ILE A 144 5.65 -8.61 -8.17
N VAL A 145 6.23 -9.73 -7.77
CA VAL A 145 7.09 -10.55 -8.64
C VAL A 145 6.29 -11.04 -9.85
N ARG A 146 5.08 -11.57 -9.66
CA ARG A 146 4.21 -11.99 -10.75
C ARG A 146 3.91 -10.86 -11.74
N ASN A 147 3.60 -9.65 -11.25
CA ASN A 147 3.36 -8.50 -12.12
C ASN A 147 4.63 -8.02 -12.82
N ALA A 148 5.78 -8.08 -12.16
CA ALA A 148 7.07 -7.75 -12.77
C ALA A 148 7.41 -8.72 -13.91
N LEU A 149 7.28 -10.03 -13.70
CA LEU A 149 7.52 -11.03 -14.71
C LEU A 149 6.58 -10.87 -15.90
N LYS A 150 5.29 -10.68 -15.64
CA LYS A 150 4.31 -10.42 -16.69
C LYS A 150 4.64 -9.17 -17.50
N TYR A 151 5.01 -8.07 -16.84
CA TYR A 151 5.40 -6.86 -17.54
C TYR A 151 6.64 -7.07 -18.41
N MET A 152 7.63 -7.83 -17.92
CA MET A 152 8.82 -8.18 -18.70
C MET A 152 8.50 -9.05 -19.90
N GLU A 153 7.59 -10.03 -19.76
CA GLU A 153 7.10 -10.86 -20.89
C GLU A 153 6.36 -10.03 -21.94
N ASP A 154 5.48 -9.13 -21.50
CA ASP A 154 4.68 -8.30 -22.41
C ASP A 154 5.54 -7.28 -23.20
N HIS A 155 6.72 -6.92 -22.66
CA HIS A 155 7.62 -5.89 -23.21
C HIS A 155 9.01 -6.42 -23.57
N TYR A 156 9.16 -7.75 -23.79
CA TYR A 156 10.47 -8.38 -24.03
C TYR A 156 11.24 -7.82 -25.24
N SER A 157 10.52 -7.22 -26.19
CA SER A 157 11.13 -6.58 -27.39
C SER A 157 11.70 -5.20 -27.11
N GLU A 158 11.44 -4.62 -25.96
CA GLU A 158 11.93 -3.31 -25.56
C GLU A 158 13.21 -3.43 -24.70
N LYS A 159 13.98 -2.34 -24.64
CA LYS A 159 15.11 -2.28 -23.71
C LYS A 159 14.59 -2.09 -22.30
N LEU A 160 14.36 -3.20 -21.59
CA LEU A 160 13.93 -3.19 -20.22
C LEU A 160 15.08 -2.87 -19.25
N THR A 161 14.77 -2.10 -18.23
CA THR A 161 15.68 -1.82 -17.11
C THR A 161 14.98 -2.13 -15.80
N LEU A 162 15.74 -2.51 -14.77
CA LEU A 162 15.19 -2.73 -13.44
C LEU A 162 14.42 -1.51 -12.92
N SER A 163 14.87 -0.30 -13.27
CA SER A 163 14.18 0.94 -12.93
C SER A 163 12.77 1.01 -13.52
N LYS A 164 12.63 0.69 -14.81
CA LYS A 164 11.34 0.73 -15.52
C LYS A 164 10.36 -0.30 -14.92
N VAL A 165 10.82 -1.52 -14.68
CA VAL A 165 9.98 -2.57 -14.08
C VAL A 165 9.59 -2.23 -12.63
N ALA A 166 10.51 -1.64 -11.86
CA ALA A 166 10.23 -1.20 -10.49
C ALA A 166 9.20 -0.07 -10.44
N GLU A 167 9.26 0.87 -11.39
CA GLU A 167 8.26 1.93 -11.55
C GLU A 167 6.87 1.38 -11.85
N GLU A 168 6.76 0.41 -12.76
CA GLU A 168 5.50 -0.24 -13.13
C GLU A 168 4.88 -1.12 -12.04
N THR A 169 5.71 -1.60 -11.13
CA THR A 169 5.29 -2.40 -9.97
C THR A 169 5.19 -1.58 -8.68
N PHE A 170 5.41 -0.26 -8.77
CA PHE A 170 5.31 0.70 -7.66
C PHE A 170 6.19 0.41 -6.45
N VAL A 171 7.35 -0.24 -6.68
CA VAL A 171 8.35 -0.50 -5.65
C VAL A 171 9.69 0.16 -5.96
N SER A 172 10.57 0.26 -4.96
CA SER A 172 11.95 0.70 -5.21
C SER A 172 12.74 -0.36 -5.98
N GLN A 173 13.73 0.06 -6.78
CA GLN A 173 14.60 -0.86 -7.53
C GLN A 173 15.29 -1.87 -6.60
N TRP A 174 15.76 -1.40 -5.45
CA TRP A 174 16.39 -2.25 -4.44
C TRP A 174 15.43 -3.32 -3.93
N HIS A 175 14.18 -2.93 -3.63
CA HIS A 175 13.16 -3.84 -3.14
C HIS A 175 12.77 -4.88 -4.20
N LEU A 176 12.55 -4.46 -5.46
CA LEU A 176 12.26 -5.37 -6.56
C LEU A 176 13.39 -6.38 -6.77
N SER A 177 14.65 -5.91 -6.80
CA SER A 177 15.80 -6.80 -6.93
C SER A 177 15.85 -7.85 -5.82
N LYS A 178 15.58 -7.44 -4.57
CA LYS A 178 15.52 -8.35 -3.43
C LYS A 178 14.42 -9.40 -3.57
N LEU A 179 13.23 -8.99 -4.03
CA LEU A 179 12.10 -9.91 -4.25
C LEU A 179 12.37 -10.92 -5.36
N LEU A 180 12.89 -10.46 -6.51
CA LEU A 180 13.25 -11.34 -7.63
C LEU A 180 14.30 -12.36 -7.21
N ASN A 181 15.38 -11.93 -6.58
CA ASN A 181 16.43 -12.83 -6.10
C ASN A 181 15.90 -13.87 -5.10
N ARG A 182 14.93 -13.50 -4.26
CA ARG A 182 14.40 -14.40 -3.24
C ARG A 182 13.40 -15.43 -3.81
N GLN A 183 12.56 -15.04 -4.78
CA GLN A 183 11.49 -15.90 -5.28
C GLN A 183 11.88 -16.69 -6.54
N GLU A 184 12.69 -16.08 -7.42
CA GLU A 184 13.11 -16.71 -8.69
C GLU A 184 14.52 -17.34 -8.59
N GLU A 185 15.24 -17.11 -7.48
CA GLU A 185 16.66 -17.52 -7.32
C GLU A 185 17.57 -17.00 -8.46
N LYS A 186 17.13 -15.94 -9.15
CA LYS A 186 17.79 -15.32 -10.30
C LYS A 186 17.83 -13.83 -10.15
N ASN A 187 18.87 -13.20 -10.65
CA ASN A 187 18.91 -11.74 -10.73
C ASN A 187 18.16 -11.23 -11.98
N PHE A 188 17.83 -9.94 -11.99
CA PHE A 188 17.07 -9.31 -13.07
C PHE A 188 17.67 -9.56 -14.46
N SER A 189 19.00 -9.55 -14.59
CA SER A 189 19.68 -9.78 -15.88
C SER A 189 19.59 -11.25 -16.34
N GLU A 190 19.53 -12.19 -15.40
CA GLU A 190 19.38 -13.62 -15.69
C GLU A 190 17.94 -13.97 -16.10
N ILE A 191 16.94 -13.19 -15.63
CA ILE A 191 15.54 -13.38 -16.01
C ILE A 191 15.28 -12.86 -17.43
N LEU A 192 16.03 -11.82 -17.88
CA LEU A 192 15.87 -11.22 -19.20
C LEU A 192 16.61 -11.96 -20.31
N ASN A 193 17.53 -12.88 -20.00
CA ASN A 193 18.30 -13.70 -20.96
C ASN A 193 17.70 -15.09 -21.12
#